data_e6088bbd7c86e86c22946003ebb5913f
#
_entry.id   e6088bbd7c86e86c22946003ebb5913f
#
_cell.length_a   1.000
_cell.length_b   1.000
_cell.length_c   1.000
_cell.angle_alpha   90.00
_cell.angle_beta   90.00
_cell.angle_gamma   90.00
#
_symmetry.space_group_name_H-M   'P 1'
#
loop_
_entity.id
_entity.type
_entity.pdbx_description
1 polymer ?
#
loop_
_entity_poly.entity_id
_entity_poly.type
_entity_poly.pdbx_seq_one_letter_code
_entity_poly.pdbx_strand_id
1 'polypeptide(L)'
;MYTKFQQHLQKELADIEAAGLYKNERIIESPQGAEIMVKGKKCLNFCANNYLGLADNPELIAAAKKGMDARGFGMASVRFICGCQDLHKQLEKKIAEFFGTEDTILYAACFDANGGVFEPLLTEEDAIISDALNHASIIDGVRLCKAQRYRYANADMADLEEQLKAAQKNRFRIIVTDGVFSMDGNVCPLDKIYELANKYDAMVMVDESHSAGVVGKTGRGVTERYNLRGKIEILTGTLGKAFGGAMGGFTTGKKEIIDMLRQRSRPYLFSNSMAPGLVAAGIRMFELMSETKALQDNLH
;
A
#
# COMPACT_ATOMS: atom_id res chain seq x y z
N MET A 1 -28.25 -21.43 20.48
CA MET A 1 -27.98 -20.27 19.65
C MET A 1 -27.03 -20.57 18.50
N TYR A 2 -25.86 -21.18 18.75
CA TYR A 2 -24.87 -21.50 17.70
C TYR A 2 -25.41 -22.48 16.63
N THR A 3 -26.22 -23.47 16.97
CA THR A 3 -26.76 -24.46 16.01
C THR A 3 -27.52 -23.81 14.83
N LYS A 4 -28.35 -22.79 15.08
CA LYS A 4 -29.04 -22.08 14.00
C LYS A 4 -28.08 -21.26 13.13
N PHE A 5 -27.09 -20.61 13.76
CA PHE A 5 -26.05 -19.86 13.04
C PHE A 5 -25.14 -20.82 12.25
N GLN A 6 -24.80 -21.96 12.81
CA GLN A 6 -24.05 -23.00 12.11
C GLN A 6 -24.75 -23.49 10.83
N GLN A 7 -26.07 -23.75 10.92
CA GLN A 7 -26.86 -24.15 9.73
C GLN A 7 -26.88 -23.04 8.67
N HIS A 8 -26.97 -21.78 9.07
CA HIS A 8 -26.88 -20.64 8.17
C HIS A 8 -25.50 -20.58 7.49
N LEU A 9 -24.41 -20.68 8.25
CA LEU A 9 -23.05 -20.68 7.68
C LEU A 9 -22.80 -21.85 6.76
N GLN A 10 -23.28 -23.06 7.09
CA GLN A 10 -23.17 -24.25 6.23
C GLN A 10 -23.88 -24.04 4.88
N LYS A 11 -25.07 -23.40 4.90
CA LYS A 11 -25.78 -23.06 3.66
C LYS A 11 -25.00 -22.04 2.83
N GLU A 12 -24.54 -20.93 3.43
CA GLU A 12 -23.75 -19.90 2.73
C GLU A 12 -22.46 -20.50 2.11
N LEU A 13 -21.76 -21.37 2.84
CA LEU A 13 -20.56 -22.05 2.33
C LEU A 13 -20.88 -22.99 1.16
N ALA A 14 -21.99 -23.73 1.23
CA ALA A 14 -22.45 -24.58 0.12
C ALA A 14 -22.82 -23.74 -1.11
N ASP A 15 -23.49 -22.61 -0.91
CA ASP A 15 -23.85 -21.68 -2.00
C ASP A 15 -22.58 -21.08 -2.65
N ILE A 16 -21.56 -20.72 -1.88
CA ILE A 16 -20.25 -20.26 -2.37
C ILE A 16 -19.56 -21.36 -3.18
N GLU A 17 -19.59 -22.60 -2.71
CA GLU A 17 -18.99 -23.76 -3.41
C GLU A 17 -19.72 -24.06 -4.71
N ALA A 18 -21.07 -24.09 -4.68
CA ALA A 18 -21.91 -24.30 -5.85
C ALA A 18 -21.71 -23.21 -6.92
N ALA A 19 -21.45 -21.97 -6.51
CA ALA A 19 -21.11 -20.87 -7.40
C ALA A 19 -19.67 -20.91 -7.95
N GLY A 20 -18.84 -21.89 -7.55
CA GLY A 20 -17.42 -21.97 -7.95
C GLY A 20 -16.53 -20.89 -7.33
N LEU A 21 -16.97 -20.23 -6.28
CA LEU A 21 -16.27 -19.11 -5.63
C LEU A 21 -15.50 -19.51 -4.38
N TYR A 22 -15.54 -20.78 -3.98
CA TYR A 22 -14.85 -21.28 -2.80
C TYR A 22 -13.33 -21.20 -2.98
N LYS A 23 -12.64 -20.56 -2.06
CA LYS A 23 -11.20 -20.31 -2.12
C LYS A 23 -10.43 -21.37 -1.34
N ASN A 24 -9.78 -22.28 -2.06
CA ASN A 24 -8.90 -23.28 -1.48
C ASN A 24 -7.45 -22.76 -1.41
N GLU A 25 -6.83 -22.89 -0.25
CA GLU A 25 -5.41 -22.55 -0.06
C GLU A 25 -4.51 -23.61 -0.69
N ARG A 26 -3.50 -23.17 -1.48
CA ARG A 26 -2.45 -24.03 -2.01
C ARG A 26 -1.23 -23.94 -1.12
N ILE A 27 -0.84 -25.05 -0.49
CA ILE A 27 0.32 -25.12 0.41
C ILE A 27 1.58 -25.15 -0.45
N ILE A 28 2.43 -24.12 -0.30
CA ILE A 28 3.73 -24.01 -0.95
C ILE A 28 4.78 -24.59 0.00
N GLU A 29 5.61 -25.52 -0.51
CA GLU A 29 6.60 -26.31 0.23
C GLU A 29 8.05 -25.89 -0.09
N SER A 30 8.24 -24.70 -0.66
CA SER A 30 9.53 -24.12 -1.06
C SER A 30 9.57 -22.62 -0.74
N PRO A 31 10.72 -21.97 -0.84
CA PRO A 31 10.79 -20.52 -0.94
C PRO A 31 9.92 -19.99 -2.09
N GLN A 32 9.52 -18.72 -1.99
CA GLN A 32 8.73 -18.05 -3.02
C GLN A 32 9.62 -17.66 -4.20
N GLY A 33 9.23 -18.05 -5.42
CA GLY A 33 10.00 -17.79 -6.63
C GLY A 33 9.18 -18.05 -7.90
N ALA A 34 9.82 -17.98 -9.06
CA ALA A 34 9.19 -18.31 -10.34
C ALA A 34 8.83 -19.79 -10.43
N GLU A 35 9.58 -20.66 -9.77
CA GLU A 35 9.31 -22.09 -9.58
C GLU A 35 9.09 -22.36 -8.11
N ILE A 36 8.01 -23.07 -7.79
CA ILE A 36 7.63 -23.45 -6.42
C ILE A 36 7.25 -24.92 -6.33
N MET A 37 7.30 -25.48 -5.14
CA MET A 37 6.79 -26.82 -4.83
C MET A 37 5.40 -26.76 -4.23
N VAL A 38 4.45 -27.47 -4.81
CA VAL A 38 3.08 -27.59 -4.31
C VAL A 38 2.67 -29.06 -4.36
N LYS A 39 2.31 -29.63 -3.21
CA LYS A 39 1.95 -31.06 -3.08
C LYS A 39 3.00 -32.00 -3.69
N GLY A 40 4.28 -31.74 -3.39
CA GLY A 40 5.43 -32.51 -3.91
C GLY A 40 5.70 -32.37 -5.41
N LYS A 41 5.03 -31.45 -6.11
CA LYS A 41 5.22 -31.22 -7.54
C LYS A 41 5.82 -29.82 -7.80
N LYS A 42 6.76 -29.75 -8.73
CA LYS A 42 7.32 -28.49 -9.22
C LYS A 42 6.29 -27.78 -10.12
N CYS A 43 6.00 -26.52 -9.81
CA CYS A 43 5.03 -25.70 -10.54
C CYS A 43 5.64 -24.35 -10.90
N LEU A 44 5.28 -23.79 -12.06
CA LEU A 44 5.56 -22.40 -12.40
C LEU A 44 4.55 -21.50 -11.66
N ASN A 45 5.06 -20.44 -11.04
CA ASN A 45 4.27 -19.52 -10.25
C ASN A 45 3.99 -18.21 -11.02
N PHE A 46 2.76 -18.09 -11.53
CA PHE A 46 2.26 -16.88 -12.17
C PHE A 46 1.33 -16.05 -11.28
N CYS A 47 1.24 -16.39 -9.98
CA CYS A 47 0.24 -15.81 -9.06
C CYS A 47 0.83 -14.80 -8.08
N ALA A 48 2.13 -14.87 -7.77
CA ALA A 48 2.76 -14.02 -6.78
C ALA A 48 3.01 -12.60 -7.31
N ASN A 49 2.87 -11.62 -6.42
CA ASN A 49 3.24 -10.22 -6.69
C ASN A 49 4.73 -9.94 -6.44
N ASN A 50 5.59 -10.93 -6.61
CA ASN A 50 7.04 -10.86 -6.40
C ASN A 50 7.76 -10.26 -7.62
N TYR A 51 7.35 -9.05 -8.03
CA TYR A 51 7.70 -8.44 -9.31
C TYR A 51 9.21 -8.33 -9.57
N LEU A 52 10.00 -8.06 -8.54
CA LEU A 52 11.45 -7.94 -8.64
C LEU A 52 12.22 -9.20 -8.17
N GLY A 53 11.51 -10.28 -7.86
CA GLY A 53 12.12 -11.54 -7.42
C GLY A 53 12.81 -11.47 -6.05
N LEU A 54 12.47 -10.51 -5.21
CA LEU A 54 13.17 -10.24 -3.95
C LEU A 54 12.72 -11.08 -2.75
N ALA A 55 11.63 -11.84 -2.87
CA ALA A 55 11.07 -12.58 -1.72
C ALA A 55 12.01 -13.65 -1.13
N ASP A 56 12.94 -14.18 -1.92
CA ASP A 56 14.00 -15.13 -1.50
C ASP A 56 15.41 -14.57 -1.73
N ASN A 57 15.54 -13.24 -1.74
CA ASN A 57 16.85 -12.61 -1.97
C ASN A 57 17.77 -12.81 -0.76
N PRO A 58 19.01 -13.36 -0.96
CA PRO A 58 19.93 -13.67 0.13
C PRO A 58 20.40 -12.44 0.92
N GLU A 59 20.49 -11.26 0.30
CA GLU A 59 20.89 -10.04 0.98
C GLU A 59 19.79 -9.55 1.93
N LEU A 60 18.51 -9.65 1.51
CA LEU A 60 17.39 -9.30 2.37
C LEU A 60 17.25 -10.27 3.55
N ILE A 61 17.45 -11.57 3.29
CA ILE A 61 17.45 -12.60 4.35
C ILE A 61 18.59 -12.34 5.35
N ALA A 62 19.80 -12.04 4.87
CA ALA A 62 20.95 -11.72 5.73
C ALA A 62 20.69 -10.44 6.56
N ALA A 63 20.13 -9.40 5.95
CA ALA A 63 19.76 -8.17 6.66
C ALA A 63 18.69 -8.41 7.72
N ALA A 64 17.68 -9.23 7.43
CA ALA A 64 16.65 -9.61 8.39
C ALA A 64 17.24 -10.33 9.61
N LYS A 65 18.11 -11.33 9.40
CA LYS A 65 18.80 -12.05 10.47
C LYS A 65 19.63 -11.10 11.33
N LYS A 66 20.44 -10.25 10.70
CA LYS A 66 21.24 -9.24 11.40
C LYS A 66 20.37 -8.26 12.22
N GLY A 67 19.22 -7.86 11.68
CA GLY A 67 18.25 -7.02 12.39
C GLY A 67 17.69 -7.71 13.64
N MET A 68 17.34 -9.00 13.54
CA MET A 68 16.89 -9.80 14.68
C MET A 68 18.00 -9.98 15.74
N ASP A 69 19.23 -10.30 15.32
CA ASP A 69 20.37 -10.48 16.22
C ASP A 69 20.66 -9.19 17.01
N ALA A 70 20.54 -8.02 16.36
CA ALA A 70 20.86 -6.73 16.95
C ALA A 70 19.73 -6.11 17.79
N ARG A 71 18.46 -6.39 17.47
CA ARG A 71 17.29 -5.66 18.04
C ARG A 71 16.19 -6.58 18.56
N GLY A 72 16.34 -7.91 18.46
CA GLY A 72 15.38 -8.90 18.91
C GLY A 72 14.34 -9.28 17.86
N PHE A 73 13.50 -10.26 18.20
CA PHE A 73 12.49 -10.84 17.31
C PHE A 73 11.29 -9.91 17.07
N GLY A 74 10.81 -9.24 18.09
CA GLY A 74 9.58 -8.45 18.02
C GLY A 74 9.59 -7.25 18.97
N MET A 75 8.57 -6.40 18.83
CA MET A 75 8.48 -5.13 19.55
C MET A 75 7.60 -5.22 20.80
N ALA A 76 6.62 -6.10 20.82
CA ALA A 76 5.63 -6.28 21.89
C ALA A 76 4.96 -4.96 22.34
N SER A 77 4.91 -3.96 21.45
CA SER A 77 4.37 -2.64 21.73
C SER A 77 4.02 -1.88 20.45
N VAL A 78 3.13 -0.92 20.57
CA VAL A 78 2.85 0.09 19.55
C VAL A 78 3.93 1.17 19.52
N ARG A 79 4.03 1.90 18.42
CA ARG A 79 5.13 2.84 18.13
C ARG A 79 5.32 3.93 19.18
N PHE A 80 4.25 4.55 19.66
CA PHE A 80 4.35 5.73 20.53
C PHE A 80 4.60 5.40 22.02
N ILE A 81 4.37 4.15 22.43
CA ILE A 81 4.63 3.75 23.85
C ILE A 81 6.11 3.37 24.00
N CYS A 82 6.50 2.18 23.50
CA CYS A 82 7.89 1.71 23.55
C CYS A 82 8.27 0.83 22.35
N GLY A 83 7.50 0.87 21.26
CA GLY A 83 7.68 0.07 20.05
C GLY A 83 8.39 0.79 18.91
N CYS A 84 9.17 1.85 19.18
CA CYS A 84 9.91 2.58 18.17
C CYS A 84 11.41 2.45 18.37
N GLN A 85 12.08 1.71 17.48
CA GLN A 85 13.53 1.63 17.42
C GLN A 85 14.09 2.59 16.36
N ASP A 86 15.40 2.81 16.41
CA ASP A 86 16.16 3.58 15.41
C ASP A 86 15.98 3.06 13.98
N LEU A 87 15.93 1.72 13.81
CA LEU A 87 15.69 1.08 12.52
C LEU A 87 14.38 1.54 11.88
N HIS A 88 13.31 1.73 12.65
CA HIS A 88 12.05 2.22 12.10
C HIS A 88 12.22 3.62 11.49
N LYS A 89 12.94 4.51 12.18
CA LYS A 89 13.22 5.87 11.69
C LYS A 89 14.12 5.87 10.46
N GLN A 90 15.09 4.94 10.40
CA GLN A 90 15.93 4.77 9.23
C GLN A 90 15.11 4.31 8.01
N LEU A 91 14.20 3.33 8.18
CA LEU A 91 13.33 2.88 7.09
C LEU A 91 12.37 3.99 6.64
N GLU A 92 11.73 4.72 7.57
CA GLU A 92 10.88 5.87 7.25
C GLU A 92 11.64 6.90 6.40
N LYS A 93 12.87 7.24 6.78
CA LYS A 93 13.73 8.16 6.02
C LYS A 93 14.07 7.63 4.64
N LYS A 94 14.44 6.34 4.51
CA LYS A 94 14.76 5.71 3.21
C LYS A 94 13.57 5.73 2.25
N ILE A 95 12.36 5.49 2.76
CA ILE A 95 11.13 5.56 1.95
C ILE A 95 10.88 7.00 1.49
N ALA A 96 10.97 7.99 2.39
CA ALA A 96 10.79 9.39 2.04
C ALA A 96 11.80 9.85 0.97
N GLU A 97 13.09 9.49 1.14
CA GLU A 97 14.14 9.77 0.14
C GLU A 97 13.85 9.12 -1.21
N PHE A 98 13.38 7.85 -1.21
CA PHE A 98 13.07 7.11 -2.43
C PHE A 98 11.93 7.78 -3.23
N PHE A 99 10.86 8.17 -2.59
CA PHE A 99 9.73 8.83 -3.25
C PHE A 99 9.90 10.35 -3.41
N GLY A 100 10.87 10.97 -2.73
CA GLY A 100 11.10 12.41 -2.71
C GLY A 100 10.04 13.18 -1.94
N THR A 101 9.52 12.56 -0.89
CA THR A 101 8.53 13.13 0.04
C THR A 101 9.22 13.70 1.29
N GLU A 102 8.46 14.35 2.15
CA GLU A 102 9.01 15.04 3.33
C GLU A 102 9.15 14.11 4.54
N ASP A 103 8.21 13.16 4.73
CA ASP A 103 8.23 12.21 5.85
C ASP A 103 7.43 10.94 5.52
N THR A 104 7.57 9.91 6.37
CA THR A 104 6.92 8.60 6.21
C THR A 104 6.47 8.04 7.56
N ILE A 105 5.37 7.30 7.56
CA ILE A 105 4.86 6.51 8.67
C ILE A 105 4.68 5.05 8.23
N LEU A 106 5.09 4.09 9.09
CA LEU A 106 5.03 2.66 8.83
C LEU A 106 3.79 2.02 9.44
N TYR A 107 3.23 1.04 8.73
CA TYR A 107 2.11 0.19 9.14
C TYR A 107 2.45 -1.29 8.97
N ALA A 108 1.66 -2.19 9.54
CA ALA A 108 1.83 -3.64 9.38
C ALA A 108 1.57 -4.09 7.92
N ALA A 109 0.68 -3.42 7.21
CA ALA A 109 0.37 -3.63 5.79
C ALA A 109 -0.11 -2.34 5.12
N CYS A 110 -0.12 -2.29 3.78
CA CYS A 110 -0.72 -1.16 3.05
C CYS A 110 -2.24 -1.10 3.22
N PHE A 111 -2.87 -2.24 3.53
CA PHE A 111 -4.29 -2.26 3.89
C PHE A 111 -4.57 -1.36 5.10
N ASP A 112 -3.70 -1.44 6.14
CA ASP A 112 -3.77 -0.60 7.33
C ASP A 112 -3.41 0.85 7.02
N ALA A 113 -2.43 1.09 6.15
CA ALA A 113 -2.06 2.42 5.71
C ALA A 113 -3.25 3.13 5.03
N ASN A 114 -3.90 2.48 4.06
CA ASN A 114 -5.08 3.02 3.37
C ASN A 114 -6.27 3.19 4.31
N GLY A 115 -6.52 2.22 5.18
CA GLY A 115 -7.57 2.30 6.19
C GLY A 115 -7.35 3.41 7.22
N GLY A 116 -6.11 3.80 7.44
CA GLY A 116 -5.70 4.76 8.46
C GLY A 116 -5.52 6.20 7.99
N VAL A 117 -5.76 6.53 6.70
CA VAL A 117 -5.50 7.87 6.14
C VAL A 117 -6.69 8.82 6.34
N PHE A 118 -7.91 8.40 6.03
CA PHE A 118 -9.01 9.33 5.79
C PHE A 118 -9.63 9.88 7.09
N GLU A 119 -9.95 9.01 8.05
CA GLU A 119 -10.59 9.42 9.32
C GLU A 119 -9.74 10.42 10.13
N PRO A 120 -8.39 10.31 10.21
CA PRO A 120 -7.56 11.29 10.90
C PRO A 120 -7.51 12.66 10.26
N LEU A 121 -7.71 12.75 8.95
CA LEU A 121 -7.48 13.96 8.15
C LEU A 121 -8.76 14.70 7.81
N LEU A 122 -9.89 13.99 7.68
CA LEU A 122 -11.12 14.51 7.08
C LEU A 122 -12.32 14.32 8.00
N THR A 123 -13.29 15.23 7.88
CA THR A 123 -14.55 15.24 8.62
C THR A 123 -15.74 15.24 7.66
N GLU A 124 -16.97 15.34 8.19
CA GLU A 124 -18.20 15.44 7.40
C GLU A 124 -18.29 16.69 6.50
N GLU A 125 -17.48 17.70 6.76
CA GLU A 125 -17.39 18.93 5.94
C GLU A 125 -16.55 18.75 4.67
N ASP A 126 -15.77 17.66 4.59
CA ASP A 126 -14.78 17.42 3.54
C ASP A 126 -15.31 16.41 2.50
N ALA A 127 -14.58 16.26 1.40
CA ALA A 127 -14.95 15.38 0.30
C ALA A 127 -13.81 14.43 -0.09
N ILE A 128 -14.16 13.16 -0.35
CA ILE A 128 -13.27 12.16 -0.95
C ILE A 128 -13.82 11.81 -2.33
N ILE A 129 -13.00 12.02 -3.37
CA ILE A 129 -13.34 11.71 -4.76
C ILE A 129 -12.52 10.48 -5.19
N SER A 130 -13.15 9.31 -5.19
CA SER A 130 -12.47 8.02 -5.34
C SER A 130 -12.70 7.41 -6.72
N ASP A 131 -11.63 6.90 -7.34
CA ASP A 131 -11.75 6.06 -8.55
C ASP A 131 -12.59 4.81 -8.25
N ALA A 132 -13.40 4.41 -9.22
CA ALA A 132 -14.35 3.31 -9.10
C ALA A 132 -13.69 1.93 -8.94
N LEU A 133 -12.45 1.76 -9.42
CA LEU A 133 -11.70 0.50 -9.36
C LEU A 133 -10.60 0.49 -8.28
N ASN A 134 -10.57 1.48 -7.40
CA ASN A 134 -9.61 1.50 -6.30
C ASN A 134 -9.65 0.22 -5.48
N HIS A 135 -8.49 -0.16 -4.93
CA HIS A 135 -8.32 -1.33 -4.10
C HIS A 135 -9.28 -1.34 -2.89
N ALA A 136 -9.70 -2.54 -2.47
CA ALA A 136 -10.62 -2.75 -1.36
C ALA A 136 -10.23 -2.01 -0.07
N SER A 137 -8.94 -1.90 0.24
CA SER A 137 -8.46 -1.17 1.42
C SER A 137 -8.76 0.33 1.37
N ILE A 138 -8.71 0.94 0.18
CA ILE A 138 -9.10 2.34 -0.04
C ILE A 138 -10.61 2.47 0.16
N ILE A 139 -11.39 1.57 -0.46
CA ILE A 139 -12.85 1.57 -0.32
C ILE A 139 -13.26 1.45 1.15
N ASP A 140 -12.63 0.56 1.90
CA ASP A 140 -12.93 0.36 3.32
C ASP A 140 -12.48 1.56 4.16
N GLY A 141 -11.31 2.13 3.89
CA GLY A 141 -10.85 3.36 4.54
C GLY A 141 -11.80 4.55 4.31
N VAL A 142 -12.28 4.70 3.08
CA VAL A 142 -13.31 5.72 2.73
C VAL A 142 -14.63 5.44 3.48
N ARG A 143 -15.02 4.17 3.63
CA ARG A 143 -16.23 3.80 4.39
C ARG A 143 -16.15 4.13 5.87
N LEU A 144 -14.97 4.05 6.47
CA LEU A 144 -14.74 4.40 7.88
C LEU A 144 -14.77 5.91 8.13
N CYS A 145 -14.49 6.72 7.11
CA CYS A 145 -14.49 8.17 7.23
C CYS A 145 -15.90 8.76 7.09
N LYS A 146 -16.15 9.88 7.78
CA LYS A 146 -17.43 10.62 7.70
C LYS A 146 -17.51 11.61 6.54
N ALA A 147 -16.40 11.85 5.81
CA ALA A 147 -16.37 12.76 4.68
C ALA A 147 -17.37 12.38 3.59
N GLN A 148 -17.84 13.37 2.84
CA GLN A 148 -18.74 13.17 1.71
C GLN A 148 -18.03 12.36 0.63
N ARG A 149 -18.72 11.35 0.05
CA ARG A 149 -18.13 10.39 -0.87
C ARG A 149 -18.61 10.68 -2.28
N TYR A 150 -17.68 10.91 -3.17
CA TYR A 150 -17.86 11.04 -4.60
C TYR A 150 -17.10 9.94 -5.30
N ARG A 151 -17.65 9.35 -6.34
CA ARG A 151 -17.04 8.25 -7.09
C ARG A 151 -17.05 8.63 -8.56
N TYR A 152 -15.91 8.47 -9.23
CA TYR A 152 -15.80 8.64 -10.67
C TYR A 152 -15.45 7.34 -11.36
N ALA A 153 -15.86 7.17 -12.63
CA ALA A 153 -15.56 6.01 -13.45
C ALA A 153 -14.04 5.87 -13.66
N ASN A 154 -13.55 4.63 -13.71
CA ASN A 154 -12.11 4.35 -13.76
C ASN A 154 -11.39 5.15 -14.85
N ALA A 155 -10.44 5.95 -14.43
CA ALA A 155 -9.60 6.81 -15.27
C ALA A 155 -10.38 7.78 -16.20
N ASP A 156 -11.66 8.05 -15.93
CA ASP A 156 -12.49 9.01 -16.67
C ASP A 156 -12.31 10.42 -16.10
N MET A 157 -11.56 11.24 -16.81
CA MET A 157 -11.26 12.61 -16.40
C MET A 157 -12.43 13.56 -16.52
N ALA A 158 -13.40 13.28 -17.42
CA ALA A 158 -14.60 14.07 -17.55
C ALA A 158 -15.52 13.85 -16.34
N ASP A 159 -15.74 12.59 -15.96
CA ASP A 159 -16.49 12.26 -14.75
C ASP A 159 -15.78 12.77 -13.48
N LEU A 160 -14.44 12.62 -13.38
CA LEU A 160 -13.67 13.20 -12.28
C LEU A 160 -13.90 14.71 -12.15
N GLU A 161 -13.89 15.45 -13.27
CA GLU A 161 -14.14 16.88 -13.26
C GLU A 161 -15.57 17.23 -12.79
N GLU A 162 -16.57 16.44 -13.19
CA GLU A 162 -17.95 16.62 -12.71
C GLU A 162 -18.07 16.39 -11.21
N GLN A 163 -17.42 15.34 -10.68
CA GLN A 163 -17.41 15.07 -9.23
C GLN A 163 -16.70 16.18 -8.46
N LEU A 164 -15.60 16.72 -9.00
CA LEU A 164 -14.88 17.84 -8.40
C LEU A 164 -15.73 19.12 -8.37
N LYS A 165 -16.50 19.41 -9.43
CA LYS A 165 -17.47 20.52 -9.46
C LYS A 165 -18.55 20.32 -8.40
N ALA A 166 -19.11 19.12 -8.27
CA ALA A 166 -20.12 18.81 -7.27
C ALA A 166 -19.58 18.93 -5.83
N ALA A 167 -18.29 18.64 -5.63
CA ALA A 167 -17.62 18.69 -4.33
C ALA A 167 -17.14 20.10 -3.93
N GLN A 168 -17.32 21.15 -4.76
CA GLN A 168 -16.85 22.50 -4.44
C GLN A 168 -17.49 23.13 -3.19
N LYS A 169 -18.65 22.66 -2.77
CA LYS A 169 -19.32 23.06 -1.52
C LYS A 169 -18.61 22.53 -0.25
N ASN A 170 -17.75 21.54 -0.38
CA ASN A 170 -17.03 20.94 0.74
C ASN A 170 -15.77 21.77 1.09
N ARG A 171 -15.37 21.75 2.36
CA ARG A 171 -14.24 22.51 2.88
C ARG A 171 -12.93 22.09 2.21
N PHE A 172 -12.58 20.81 2.27
CA PHE A 172 -11.41 20.22 1.60
C PHE A 172 -11.83 19.06 0.70
N ARG A 173 -11.03 18.79 -0.32
CA ARG A 173 -11.24 17.73 -1.32
C ARG A 173 -9.98 16.91 -1.44
N ILE A 174 -10.11 15.58 -1.54
CA ILE A 174 -9.02 14.68 -1.86
C ILE A 174 -9.43 13.75 -3.00
N ILE A 175 -8.63 13.68 -4.05
CA ILE A 175 -8.76 12.69 -5.12
C ILE A 175 -7.93 11.48 -4.72
N VAL A 176 -8.51 10.28 -4.86
CA VAL A 176 -7.85 9.02 -4.47
C VAL A 176 -7.86 8.04 -5.62
N THR A 177 -6.69 7.52 -5.98
CA THR A 177 -6.51 6.55 -7.07
C THR A 177 -5.41 5.54 -6.76
N ASP A 178 -5.55 4.30 -7.30
CA ASP A 178 -4.41 3.41 -7.45
C ASP A 178 -3.48 3.96 -8.56
N GLY A 179 -2.18 3.81 -8.39
CA GLY A 179 -1.19 4.16 -9.43
C GLY A 179 -1.26 3.19 -10.62
N VAL A 180 -1.34 1.89 -10.31
CA VAL A 180 -1.63 0.81 -11.24
C VAL A 180 -2.75 -0.05 -10.65
N PHE A 181 -3.82 -0.23 -11.40
CA PHE A 181 -4.98 -1.05 -10.99
C PHE A 181 -4.66 -2.54 -11.14
N SER A 182 -4.67 -3.29 -10.05
CA SER A 182 -4.11 -4.64 -9.95
C SER A 182 -4.75 -5.67 -10.89
N MET A 183 -6.05 -5.56 -11.12
CA MET A 183 -6.81 -6.56 -11.90
C MET A 183 -6.73 -6.32 -13.39
N ASP A 184 -6.60 -5.07 -13.82
CA ASP A 184 -6.67 -4.67 -15.23
C ASP A 184 -5.31 -4.23 -15.79
N GLY A 185 -4.35 -3.88 -14.90
CA GLY A 185 -3.03 -3.39 -15.28
C GLY A 185 -3.03 -1.95 -15.81
N ASN A 186 -4.17 -1.27 -15.78
CA ASN A 186 -4.28 0.12 -16.19
C ASN A 186 -3.45 1.03 -15.29
N VAL A 187 -2.76 1.99 -15.89
CA VAL A 187 -2.03 3.04 -15.19
C VAL A 187 -2.92 4.27 -15.07
N CYS A 188 -3.03 4.85 -13.88
CA CYS A 188 -3.82 6.09 -13.71
C CYS A 188 -3.20 7.24 -14.52
N PRO A 189 -4.01 8.11 -15.13
CA PRO A 189 -3.54 9.29 -15.86
C PRO A 189 -3.20 10.43 -14.86
N LEU A 190 -2.13 10.21 -14.05
CA LEU A 190 -1.80 11.07 -12.92
C LEU A 190 -1.50 12.53 -13.31
N ASP A 191 -0.97 12.77 -14.50
CA ASP A 191 -0.78 14.11 -15.06
C ASP A 191 -2.09 14.88 -15.15
N LYS A 192 -3.12 14.27 -15.72
CA LYS A 192 -4.46 14.88 -15.86
C LYS A 192 -5.17 15.00 -14.51
N ILE A 193 -5.02 14.00 -13.64
CA ILE A 193 -5.55 14.07 -12.28
C ILE A 193 -4.93 15.25 -11.53
N TYR A 194 -3.62 15.45 -11.65
CA TYR A 194 -2.91 16.55 -11.01
C TYR A 194 -3.32 17.92 -11.58
N GLU A 195 -3.56 18.02 -12.90
CA GLU A 195 -4.10 19.23 -13.53
C GLU A 195 -5.49 19.60 -12.96
N LEU A 196 -6.38 18.61 -12.86
CA LEU A 196 -7.73 18.81 -12.29
C LEU A 196 -7.66 19.13 -10.79
N ALA A 197 -6.76 18.47 -10.05
CA ALA A 197 -6.54 18.74 -8.63
C ALA A 197 -6.15 20.22 -8.40
N ASN A 198 -5.18 20.73 -9.17
CA ASN A 198 -4.80 22.14 -9.10
C ASN A 198 -5.94 23.08 -9.50
N LYS A 199 -6.72 22.74 -10.54
CA LYS A 199 -7.84 23.56 -11.02
C LYS A 199 -8.95 23.69 -9.97
N TYR A 200 -9.20 22.65 -9.18
CA TYR A 200 -10.30 22.56 -8.24
C TYR A 200 -9.87 22.60 -6.76
N ASP A 201 -8.61 22.95 -6.49
CA ASP A 201 -8.03 23.03 -5.14
C ASP A 201 -8.27 21.74 -4.34
N ALA A 202 -7.82 20.63 -4.87
CA ALA A 202 -7.93 19.29 -4.28
C ALA A 202 -6.54 18.69 -4.03
N MET A 203 -6.40 17.96 -2.92
CA MET A 203 -5.23 17.12 -2.66
C MET A 203 -5.31 15.84 -3.51
N VAL A 204 -4.18 15.16 -3.71
CA VAL A 204 -4.11 13.87 -4.39
C VAL A 204 -3.47 12.83 -3.48
N MET A 205 -4.10 11.66 -3.40
CA MET A 205 -3.54 10.44 -2.82
C MET A 205 -3.40 9.38 -3.89
N VAL A 206 -2.23 8.74 -3.96
CA VAL A 206 -1.95 7.63 -4.87
C VAL A 206 -1.48 6.41 -4.08
N ASP A 207 -2.09 5.26 -4.34
CA ASP A 207 -1.57 3.96 -3.88
C ASP A 207 -0.58 3.41 -4.92
N GLU A 208 0.69 3.39 -4.56
CA GLU A 208 1.80 2.93 -5.40
C GLU A 208 2.09 1.42 -5.24
N SER A 209 1.22 0.64 -4.60
CA SER A 209 1.47 -0.77 -4.26
C SER A 209 1.75 -1.68 -5.45
N HIS A 210 1.24 -1.37 -6.64
CA HIS A 210 1.50 -2.10 -7.88
C HIS A 210 2.41 -1.37 -8.87
N SER A 211 2.79 -0.15 -8.59
CA SER A 211 3.63 0.70 -9.43
C SER A 211 5.03 0.90 -8.88
N ALA A 212 5.17 1.05 -7.57
CA ALA A 212 6.47 1.21 -6.94
C ALA A 212 7.36 -0.03 -7.11
N GLY A 213 8.62 0.19 -7.46
CA GLY A 213 9.58 -0.84 -7.84
C GLY A 213 9.53 -1.20 -9.33
N VAL A 214 8.42 -0.91 -10.03
CA VAL A 214 8.13 -1.38 -11.40
C VAL A 214 8.03 -0.22 -12.39
N VAL A 215 7.16 0.75 -12.13
CA VAL A 215 6.86 1.87 -13.03
C VAL A 215 7.82 3.03 -12.80
N GLY A 216 8.15 3.74 -13.88
CA GLY A 216 9.11 4.83 -13.87
C GLY A 216 10.52 4.38 -14.25
N LYS A 217 11.36 5.33 -14.64
CA LYS A 217 12.73 5.07 -15.12
C LYS A 217 13.64 4.41 -14.06
N THR A 218 13.36 4.65 -12.80
CA THR A 218 14.11 4.12 -11.66
C THR A 218 13.21 3.41 -10.64
N GLY A 219 11.99 3.01 -11.07
CA GLY A 219 11.04 2.25 -10.26
C GLY A 219 10.38 3.05 -9.13
N ARG A 220 10.32 4.39 -9.24
CA ARG A 220 9.68 5.24 -8.22
C ARG A 220 8.18 5.47 -8.43
N GLY A 221 7.55 4.58 -9.22
CA GLY A 221 6.13 4.57 -9.40
C GLY A 221 5.59 5.55 -10.44
N VAL A 222 4.28 5.76 -10.41
CA VAL A 222 3.61 6.65 -11.38
C VAL A 222 3.98 8.12 -11.18
N THR A 223 4.35 8.52 -9.97
CA THR A 223 4.83 9.87 -9.70
C THR A 223 6.11 10.19 -10.48
N GLU A 224 7.03 9.23 -10.62
CA GLU A 224 8.20 9.38 -11.49
C GLU A 224 7.81 9.39 -12.97
N ARG A 225 6.95 8.47 -13.40
CA ARG A 225 6.49 8.35 -14.80
C ARG A 225 5.97 9.67 -15.34
N TYR A 226 5.24 10.43 -14.54
CA TYR A 226 4.62 11.70 -14.93
C TYR A 226 5.38 12.95 -14.46
N ASN A 227 6.62 12.82 -13.97
CA ASN A 227 7.45 13.93 -13.45
C ASN A 227 6.76 14.71 -12.30
N LEU A 228 6.02 14.00 -11.46
CA LEU A 228 5.27 14.54 -10.31
C LEU A 228 5.87 14.12 -8.97
N ARG A 229 7.08 13.57 -8.96
CA ARG A 229 7.79 13.17 -7.74
C ARG A 229 7.92 14.36 -6.79
N GLY A 230 7.50 14.17 -5.54
CA GLY A 230 7.50 15.21 -4.50
C GLY A 230 6.37 16.25 -4.60
N LYS A 231 5.48 16.12 -5.61
CA LYS A 231 4.35 17.06 -5.81
C LYS A 231 3.02 16.52 -5.28
N ILE A 232 2.89 15.21 -5.12
CA ILE A 232 1.68 14.57 -4.61
C ILE A 232 1.70 14.57 -3.09
N GLU A 233 0.58 14.91 -2.47
CA GLU A 233 0.48 15.12 -1.02
C GLU A 233 0.59 13.83 -0.23
N ILE A 234 0.00 12.72 -0.73
CA ILE A 234 -0.05 11.43 -0.03
C ILE A 234 0.24 10.31 -1.02
N LEU A 235 1.24 9.49 -0.68
CA LEU A 235 1.49 8.22 -1.32
C LEU A 235 1.36 7.11 -0.30
N THR A 236 0.71 6.01 -0.67
CA THR A 236 0.73 4.78 0.13
C THR A 236 1.43 3.68 -0.66
N GLY A 237 1.92 2.66 0.03
CA GLY A 237 2.60 1.56 -0.62
C GLY A 237 2.84 0.39 0.32
N THR A 238 3.28 -0.72 -0.27
CA THR A 238 3.50 -1.99 0.44
C THR A 238 4.94 -2.49 0.28
N LEU A 239 5.44 -3.15 1.32
CA LEU A 239 6.64 -3.97 1.25
C LEU A 239 6.30 -5.42 0.81
N GLY A 240 5.03 -5.77 0.73
CA GLY A 240 4.52 -7.11 0.45
C GLY A 240 4.51 -7.52 -1.02
N LYS A 241 5.10 -6.73 -1.92
CA LYS A 241 5.12 -6.99 -3.37
C LYS A 241 6.53 -6.80 -3.93
N ALA A 242 6.75 -5.86 -4.84
CA ALA A 242 8.06 -5.58 -5.43
C ALA A 242 9.17 -5.35 -4.37
N PHE A 243 8.83 -4.75 -3.26
CA PHE A 243 9.76 -4.38 -2.19
C PHE A 243 10.04 -5.49 -1.17
N GLY A 244 10.27 -6.71 -1.65
CA GLY A 244 10.74 -7.85 -0.84
C GLY A 244 9.68 -8.89 -0.51
N GLY A 245 8.39 -8.62 -0.75
CA GLY A 245 7.32 -9.60 -0.59
C GLY A 245 6.94 -9.96 0.86
N ALA A 246 7.47 -9.24 1.86
CA ALA A 246 7.16 -9.46 3.28
C ALA A 246 6.05 -8.54 3.78
N MET A 247 5.70 -8.63 5.05
CA MET A 247 4.76 -7.70 5.68
C MET A 247 5.36 -6.30 5.79
N GLY A 248 4.49 -5.30 5.71
CA GLY A 248 4.80 -3.90 5.86
C GLY A 248 4.03 -3.03 4.88
N GLY A 249 3.60 -1.89 5.36
CA GLY A 249 2.98 -0.83 4.57
C GLY A 249 3.47 0.52 5.04
N PHE A 250 3.25 1.54 4.24
CA PHE A 250 3.63 2.89 4.59
C PHE A 250 2.69 3.92 3.96
N THR A 251 2.61 5.07 4.60
CA THR A 251 2.14 6.32 4.01
C THR A 251 3.32 7.29 4.02
N THR A 252 3.58 7.94 2.89
CA THR A 252 4.64 8.94 2.74
C THR A 252 4.09 10.19 2.05
N GLY A 253 4.54 11.38 2.43
CA GLY A 253 3.96 12.61 1.89
C GLY A 253 4.40 13.85 2.63
N LYS A 254 3.48 14.83 2.75
CA LYS A 254 3.70 16.09 3.46
C LYS A 254 3.85 15.85 4.96
N LYS A 255 4.79 16.58 5.57
CA LYS A 255 5.17 16.39 6.98
C LYS A 255 3.97 16.51 7.92
N GLU A 256 3.15 17.54 7.76
CA GLU A 256 1.99 17.82 8.62
C GLU A 256 0.94 16.70 8.52
N ILE A 257 0.77 16.11 7.34
CA ILE A 257 -0.10 14.94 7.11
C ILE A 257 0.44 13.74 7.89
N ILE A 258 1.72 13.43 7.72
CA ILE A 258 2.36 12.30 8.39
C ILE A 258 2.36 12.47 9.92
N ASP A 259 2.61 13.67 10.42
CA ASP A 259 2.54 13.96 11.84
C ASP A 259 1.10 13.78 12.39
N MET A 260 0.08 14.23 11.65
CA MET A 260 -1.33 14.01 12.03
C MET A 260 -1.68 12.52 12.06
N LEU A 261 -1.21 11.73 11.08
CA LEU A 261 -1.41 10.28 11.07
C LEU A 261 -0.75 9.61 12.29
N ARG A 262 0.43 10.05 12.70
CA ARG A 262 1.08 9.56 13.94
C ARG A 262 0.25 9.83 15.19
N GLN A 263 -0.53 10.90 15.23
CA GLN A 263 -1.36 11.28 16.37
C GLN A 263 -2.72 10.58 16.38
N ARG A 264 -3.31 10.26 15.22
CA ARG A 264 -4.72 9.87 15.12
C ARG A 264 -5.00 8.60 14.31
N SER A 265 -4.06 8.10 13.51
CA SER A 265 -4.29 6.91 12.69
C SER A 265 -4.42 5.66 13.57
N ARG A 266 -5.63 5.14 13.72
CA ARG A 266 -5.94 4.02 14.61
C ARG A 266 -5.13 2.75 14.29
N PRO A 267 -4.94 2.34 13.01
CA PRO A 267 -4.09 1.20 12.67
C PRO A 267 -2.62 1.37 13.12
N TYR A 268 -2.12 2.59 13.19
CA TYR A 268 -0.80 2.89 13.71
C TYR A 268 -0.75 2.92 15.25
N LEU A 269 -1.75 3.54 15.87
CA LEU A 269 -1.77 3.75 17.32
C LEU A 269 -2.04 2.46 18.10
N PHE A 270 -2.81 1.53 17.52
CA PHE A 270 -3.32 0.37 18.25
C PHE A 270 -2.84 -0.97 17.68
N SER A 271 -1.98 -0.97 16.65
CA SER A 271 -1.37 -2.18 16.13
C SER A 271 0.10 -2.29 16.56
N ASN A 272 0.56 -3.52 16.74
CA ASN A 272 1.97 -3.77 17.07
C ASN A 272 2.90 -3.23 15.98
N SER A 273 4.08 -2.74 16.40
CA SER A 273 5.09 -2.23 15.48
C SER A 273 5.68 -3.33 14.61
N MET A 274 6.16 -2.97 13.43
CA MET A 274 6.88 -3.91 12.54
C MET A 274 8.08 -4.52 13.27
N ALA A 275 8.29 -5.83 13.05
CA ALA A 275 9.40 -6.56 13.64
C ALA A 275 10.76 -6.07 13.12
N PRO A 276 11.81 -6.03 13.98
CA PRO A 276 13.13 -5.52 13.62
C PRO A 276 13.75 -6.17 12.39
N GLY A 277 13.56 -7.48 12.20
CA GLY A 277 14.06 -8.20 11.03
C GLY A 277 13.43 -7.70 9.72
N LEU A 278 12.11 -7.45 9.71
CA LEU A 278 11.42 -6.92 8.53
C LEU A 278 11.87 -5.48 8.22
N VAL A 279 12.06 -4.68 9.26
CA VAL A 279 12.53 -3.29 9.10
C VAL A 279 13.93 -3.25 8.53
N ALA A 280 14.85 -4.09 9.04
CA ALA A 280 16.23 -4.19 8.54
C ALA A 280 16.29 -4.67 7.09
N ALA A 281 15.48 -5.68 6.73
CA ALA A 281 15.35 -6.12 5.33
C ALA A 281 14.81 -5.00 4.43
N GLY A 282 13.80 -4.26 4.88
CA GLY A 282 13.26 -3.10 4.17
C GLY A 282 14.30 -2.01 3.92
N ILE A 283 15.15 -1.69 4.91
CA ILE A 283 16.27 -0.74 4.72
C ILE A 283 17.20 -1.24 3.61
N ARG A 284 17.65 -2.50 3.67
CA ARG A 284 18.54 -3.07 2.65
C ARG A 284 17.90 -3.08 1.26
N MET A 285 16.61 -3.37 1.19
CA MET A 285 15.86 -3.35 -0.07
C MET A 285 15.90 -1.96 -0.74
N PHE A 286 15.63 -0.87 0.00
CA PHE A 286 15.72 0.49 -0.57
C PHE A 286 17.15 0.89 -0.93
N GLU A 287 18.18 0.35 -0.25
CA GLU A 287 19.58 0.51 -0.65
C GLU A 287 19.83 -0.18 -1.98
N LEU A 288 19.44 -1.44 -2.14
CA LEU A 288 19.57 -2.18 -3.41
C LEU A 288 18.90 -1.43 -4.57
N MET A 289 17.67 -0.93 -4.37
CA MET A 289 16.94 -0.15 -5.38
C MET A 289 17.67 1.15 -5.78
N SER A 290 18.52 1.67 -4.90
CA SER A 290 19.29 2.89 -5.15
C SER A 290 20.67 2.60 -5.76
N GLU A 291 21.23 1.41 -5.50
CA GLU A 291 22.57 0.99 -5.98
C GLU A 291 22.54 0.48 -7.42
N THR A 292 21.45 -0.14 -7.87
CA THR A 292 21.40 -0.79 -9.18
C THR A 292 20.02 -0.67 -9.84
N LYS A 293 20.02 -0.64 -11.18
CA LYS A 293 18.81 -0.80 -12.01
C LYS A 293 18.59 -2.23 -12.51
N ALA A 294 19.49 -3.14 -12.19
CA ALA A 294 19.44 -4.51 -12.71
C ALA A 294 18.12 -5.24 -12.39
N LEU A 295 17.48 -4.90 -11.27
CA LEU A 295 16.19 -5.48 -10.90
C LEU A 295 15.07 -5.05 -11.86
N GLN A 296 15.03 -3.76 -12.23
CA GLN A 296 14.06 -3.25 -13.21
C GLN A 296 14.41 -3.70 -14.63
N ASP A 297 15.70 -3.70 -15.00
CA ASP A 297 16.15 -4.13 -16.32
C ASP A 297 15.82 -5.61 -16.57
N ASN A 298 15.83 -6.47 -15.55
CA ASN A 298 15.39 -7.86 -15.65
C ASN A 298 13.88 -8.03 -15.79
N LEU A 299 13.08 -7.03 -15.36
CA LEU A 299 11.63 -7.06 -15.42
C LEU A 299 11.13 -6.64 -16.82
N HIS A 300 11.83 -5.74 -17.48
CA HIS A 300 11.51 -5.16 -18.79
C HIS A 300 12.29 -5.81 -19.94
#